data_e79375fc1ecf6fb001597fca2747716e
#
_entry.id   e79375fc1ecf6fb001597fca2747716e
#
_cell.length_a   1.000
_cell.length_b   1.000
_cell.length_c   1.000
_cell.angle_alpha   90.00
_cell.angle_beta   90.00
_cell.angle_gamma   90.00
#
_symmetry.space_group_name_H-M   'P 1'
#
loop_
_entity.id
_entity.type
_entity.pdbx_description
1 polymer ?
#
loop_
_entity_poly.entity_id
_entity_poly.type
_entity_poly.pdbx_seq_one_letter_code
_entity_poly.pdbx_strand_id
1 'polypeptide(L)'
;MKKYYQFENGKKYLYDKDIYLRHFINDMLCRCYSMFEYKKLPKTIKKQDIEKYLLINGHCIFTKEKDNFYIFNGDFTGLENVYHRLHKYLVVNVALNLNKEYETENNDDCVLIQNDSECQGFLHLFSKYGVMLNDCEISLNMLSILSRIPYLITSSDEKTKSNADLFLNKIKNGDFSIVGDNAFLESIKSIPLNNTTNNQINNLMELTQYTKASAFNSIGLNANWNSKRERLNQSEISLNEDSLTPLIENMLYSRKQAIESINEKYDLNIEVDLSNVWKQKEQEIKTSIADLEDKENNNDSENKQGEENENV
;
A
#
# COMPACT_ATOMS: atom_id res chain seq x y z
N MET A 1 -22.25 -11.85 0.49
CA MET A 1 -21.10 -12.20 1.35
C MET A 1 -21.10 -13.69 1.74
N LYS A 2 -21.26 -14.62 0.79
CA LYS A 2 -21.34 -16.08 1.11
C LYS A 2 -20.62 -17.02 0.12
N LYS A 3 -19.67 -16.52 -0.69
CA LYS A 3 -18.95 -17.39 -1.67
C LYS A 3 -17.44 -17.53 -1.44
N TYR A 4 -16.91 -17.06 -0.32
CA TYR A 4 -15.45 -17.05 -0.12
C TYR A 4 -14.85 -18.38 0.32
N TYR A 5 -15.67 -19.40 0.68
CA TYR A 5 -15.20 -20.67 1.19
C TYR A 5 -15.91 -21.89 0.60
N GLN A 6 -16.48 -21.80 -0.60
CA GLN A 6 -16.99 -23.01 -1.25
C GLN A 6 -15.84 -23.76 -1.91
N PHE A 7 -15.39 -24.81 -1.23
CA PHE A 7 -14.58 -25.87 -1.82
C PHE A 7 -15.47 -26.67 -2.78
N GLU A 8 -15.57 -26.26 -4.02
CA GLU A 8 -16.21 -27.08 -5.05
C GLU A 8 -15.25 -28.23 -5.39
N ASN A 9 -15.64 -29.43 -5.04
CA ASN A 9 -15.13 -30.72 -5.55
C ASN A 9 -13.62 -30.94 -5.42
N GLY A 10 -13.00 -30.66 -4.27
CA GLY A 10 -11.60 -31.04 -4.04
C GLY A 10 -10.58 -30.34 -4.96
N LYS A 11 -10.99 -29.38 -5.77
CA LYS A 11 -10.07 -28.53 -6.53
C LYS A 11 -9.46 -27.52 -5.57
N LYS A 12 -8.28 -27.84 -5.12
CA LYS A 12 -7.39 -26.92 -4.39
C LYS A 12 -7.23 -25.64 -5.19
N TYR A 13 -7.32 -24.52 -4.46
CA TYR A 13 -7.04 -23.16 -4.83
C TYR A 13 -6.35 -22.99 -6.19
N LEU A 14 -7.13 -22.66 -7.20
CA LEU A 14 -6.58 -21.96 -8.35
C LEU A 14 -6.24 -20.55 -7.84
N TYR A 15 -5.00 -20.16 -7.96
CA TYR A 15 -4.55 -18.81 -7.68
C TYR A 15 -5.33 -17.86 -8.58
N ASP A 16 -6.23 -17.08 -8.00
CA ASP A 16 -7.01 -16.08 -8.73
C ASP A 16 -6.26 -14.75 -8.66
N LYS A 17 -5.62 -14.39 -9.78
CA LYS A 17 -4.81 -13.19 -9.92
C LYS A 17 -5.60 -11.90 -9.57
N ASP A 18 -6.86 -11.82 -9.95
CA ASP A 18 -7.69 -10.64 -9.74
C ASP A 18 -8.11 -10.49 -8.27
N ILE A 19 -8.40 -11.60 -7.59
CA ILE A 19 -8.74 -11.58 -6.17
C ILE A 19 -7.54 -11.13 -5.35
N TYR A 20 -6.35 -11.66 -5.62
CA TYR A 20 -5.13 -11.29 -4.89
C TYR A 20 -4.70 -9.85 -5.18
N LEU A 21 -4.82 -9.39 -6.44
CA LEU A 21 -4.57 -8.00 -6.79
C LEU A 21 -5.45 -7.04 -5.97
N ARG A 22 -6.76 -7.32 -5.91
CA ARG A 22 -7.69 -6.53 -5.09
C ARG A 22 -7.34 -6.60 -3.60
N HIS A 23 -6.88 -7.74 -3.12
CA HIS A 23 -6.45 -7.89 -1.73
C HIS A 23 -5.25 -6.97 -1.42
N PHE A 24 -4.22 -6.94 -2.26
CA PHE A 24 -3.06 -6.07 -2.06
C PHE A 24 -3.43 -4.59 -2.09
N ILE A 25 -4.25 -4.17 -3.05
CA ILE A 25 -4.73 -2.78 -3.13
C ILE A 25 -5.53 -2.42 -1.87
N ASN A 26 -6.45 -3.27 -1.44
CA ASN A 26 -7.26 -3.02 -0.25
C ASN A 26 -6.42 -3.02 1.04
N ASP A 27 -5.42 -3.89 1.18
CA ASP A 27 -4.52 -3.89 2.34
C ASP A 27 -3.74 -2.57 2.43
N MET A 28 -3.20 -2.08 1.32
CA MET A 28 -2.51 -0.78 1.28
C MET A 28 -3.44 0.37 1.64
N LEU A 29 -4.65 0.42 1.06
CA LEU A 29 -5.65 1.44 1.37
C LEU A 29 -6.07 1.40 2.84
N CYS A 30 -6.35 0.21 3.40
CA CYS A 30 -6.75 0.07 4.80
C CYS A 30 -5.70 0.60 5.78
N ARG A 31 -4.42 0.42 5.48
CA ARG A 31 -3.33 0.98 6.28
C ARG A 31 -3.31 2.51 6.22
N CYS A 32 -3.56 3.08 5.04
CA CYS A 32 -3.60 4.54 4.86
C CYS A 32 -4.80 5.19 5.54
N TYR A 33 -5.96 4.51 5.68
CA TYR A 33 -7.12 5.06 6.39
C TYR A 33 -6.85 5.38 7.87
N SER A 34 -5.81 4.84 8.46
CA SER A 34 -5.41 5.10 9.84
C SER A 34 -4.50 6.32 10.02
N MET A 35 -4.07 6.97 8.93
CA MET A 35 -3.11 8.09 9.00
C MET A 35 -3.69 9.32 9.70
N PHE A 36 -4.94 9.66 9.40
CA PHE A 36 -5.60 10.84 9.93
C PHE A 36 -6.69 10.48 10.93
N GLU A 37 -6.90 11.34 11.91
CA GLU A 37 -7.95 11.21 12.91
C GLU A 37 -8.85 12.44 12.85
N TYR A 38 -10.17 12.19 12.83
CA TYR A 38 -11.19 13.23 12.80
C TYR A 38 -11.98 13.19 14.09
N LYS A 39 -12.22 14.36 14.68
CA LYS A 39 -13.07 14.50 15.86
C LYS A 39 -14.32 15.30 15.53
N LYS A 40 -15.41 15.02 16.24
CA LYS A 40 -16.69 15.73 16.14
C LYS A 40 -17.33 15.71 14.73
N LEU A 41 -17.08 14.65 13.95
CA LEU A 41 -17.76 14.45 12.67
C LEU A 41 -19.28 14.33 12.86
N PRO A 42 -20.08 14.82 11.89
CA PRO A 42 -21.52 14.56 11.84
C PRO A 42 -21.80 13.04 11.85
N LYS A 43 -22.90 12.62 12.53
CA LYS A 43 -23.24 11.20 12.67
C LYS A 43 -23.43 10.44 11.37
N THR A 44 -23.73 11.14 10.29
CA THR A 44 -23.93 10.58 8.94
C THR A 44 -22.62 10.27 8.22
N ILE A 45 -21.49 10.78 8.71
CA ILE A 45 -20.20 10.71 8.03
C ILE A 45 -19.20 9.93 8.88
N LYS A 46 -18.55 8.93 8.30
CA LYS A 46 -17.46 8.19 8.94
C LYS A 46 -16.11 8.62 8.34
N LYS A 47 -15.07 8.66 9.16
CA LYS A 47 -13.72 9.01 8.70
C LYS A 47 -13.25 8.12 7.54
N GLN A 48 -13.62 6.84 7.57
CA GLN A 48 -13.25 5.89 6.51
C GLN A 48 -13.86 6.24 5.15
N ASP A 49 -15.06 6.85 5.14
CA ASP A 49 -15.71 7.26 3.89
C ASP A 49 -15.00 8.49 3.29
N ILE A 50 -14.56 9.44 4.15
CA ILE A 50 -13.76 10.59 3.74
C ILE A 50 -12.43 10.09 3.14
N GLU A 51 -11.65 9.35 3.92
CA GLU A 51 -10.32 8.90 3.51
C GLU A 51 -10.37 7.97 2.29
N LYS A 52 -11.43 7.16 2.16
CA LYS A 52 -11.62 6.33 0.98
C LYS A 52 -11.72 7.16 -0.30
N TYR A 53 -12.53 8.24 -0.30
CA TYR A 53 -12.67 9.09 -1.47
C TYR A 53 -11.39 9.87 -1.75
N LEU A 54 -10.74 10.40 -0.73
CA LEU A 54 -9.50 11.15 -0.88
C LEU A 54 -8.36 10.27 -1.41
N LEU A 55 -8.17 9.08 -0.84
CA LEU A 55 -7.08 8.19 -1.25
C LEU A 55 -7.32 7.51 -2.61
N ILE A 56 -8.58 7.29 -2.99
CA ILE A 56 -8.90 6.68 -4.29
C ILE A 56 -8.92 7.72 -5.40
N ASN A 57 -9.69 8.81 -5.21
CA ASN A 57 -9.97 9.77 -6.27
C ASN A 57 -9.21 11.08 -6.11
N GLY A 58 -8.68 11.37 -4.93
CA GLY A 58 -7.96 12.60 -4.61
C GLY A 58 -8.84 13.73 -4.09
N HIS A 59 -10.17 13.62 -4.20
CA HIS A 59 -11.09 14.68 -3.82
C HIS A 59 -12.48 14.14 -3.49
N CYS A 60 -13.23 14.91 -2.72
CA CYS A 60 -14.67 14.76 -2.48
C CYS A 60 -15.27 16.08 -2.08
N ILE A 61 -16.58 16.20 -2.08
CA ILE A 61 -17.26 17.39 -1.56
C ILE A 61 -18.03 17.10 -0.28
N PHE A 62 -18.04 18.08 0.62
CA PHE A 62 -18.87 18.10 1.81
C PHE A 62 -20.05 19.05 1.57
N THR A 63 -21.27 18.60 1.78
CA THR A 63 -22.47 19.41 1.59
C THR A 63 -23.60 19.00 2.53
N LYS A 64 -24.60 19.87 2.66
CA LYS A 64 -25.81 19.60 3.40
C LYS A 64 -26.97 19.35 2.43
N GLU A 65 -27.57 18.17 2.51
CA GLU A 65 -28.74 17.78 1.71
C GLU A 65 -29.83 17.25 2.63
N LYS A 66 -31.06 17.73 2.47
CA LYS A 66 -32.24 17.31 3.27
C LYS A 66 -31.96 17.30 4.79
N ASP A 67 -31.37 18.38 5.30
CA ASP A 67 -31.02 18.58 6.72
C ASP A 67 -29.94 17.66 7.29
N ASN A 68 -29.31 16.84 6.48
CA ASN A 68 -28.18 16.01 6.86
C ASN A 68 -26.91 16.39 6.13
N PHE A 69 -25.77 16.17 6.76
CA PHE A 69 -24.46 16.35 6.15
C PHE A 69 -24.01 15.07 5.47
N TYR A 70 -23.46 15.24 4.27
CA TYR A 70 -22.93 14.14 3.46
C TYR A 70 -21.58 14.51 2.85
N ILE A 71 -20.83 13.48 2.54
CA ILE A 71 -19.69 13.57 1.62
C ILE A 71 -20.04 12.82 0.35
N PHE A 72 -19.75 13.43 -0.78
CA PHE A 72 -19.99 12.82 -2.08
C PHE A 72 -18.72 12.73 -2.89
N ASN A 73 -18.59 11.58 -3.54
CA ASN A 73 -17.67 11.42 -4.65
C ASN A 73 -18.35 11.88 -5.95
N GLY A 74 -17.58 12.46 -6.82
CA GLY A 74 -18.02 12.91 -8.13
C GLY A 74 -16.82 13.28 -8.99
N ASP A 75 -17.05 13.94 -10.09
CA ASP A 75 -16.01 14.38 -11.01
C ASP A 75 -16.12 15.89 -11.28
N PHE A 76 -14.96 16.50 -11.54
CA PHE A 76 -14.91 17.88 -11.96
C PHE A 76 -15.52 18.05 -13.36
N THR A 77 -16.26 19.13 -13.58
CA THR A 77 -16.94 19.45 -14.81
C THR A 77 -16.96 20.96 -15.08
N GLY A 78 -17.48 21.37 -16.22
CA GLY A 78 -17.62 22.78 -16.59
C GLY A 78 -16.44 23.30 -17.41
N LEU A 79 -16.29 24.61 -17.41
CA LEU A 79 -15.21 25.30 -18.11
C LEU A 79 -14.03 25.55 -17.14
N GLU A 80 -12.83 25.55 -17.70
CA GLU A 80 -11.64 25.89 -16.95
C GLU A 80 -11.60 27.40 -16.61
N ASN A 81 -11.12 27.72 -15.43
CA ASN A 81 -10.80 29.08 -15.05
C ASN A 81 -9.44 29.55 -15.63
N VAL A 82 -9.00 30.76 -15.30
CA VAL A 82 -7.72 31.33 -15.78
C VAL A 82 -6.47 30.53 -15.37
N TYR A 83 -6.60 29.63 -14.40
CA TYR A 83 -5.55 28.72 -13.92
C TYR A 83 -5.72 27.29 -14.42
N HIS A 84 -6.56 27.08 -15.43
CA HIS A 84 -6.89 25.74 -16.00
C HIS A 84 -7.50 24.78 -15.00
N ARG A 85 -8.24 25.28 -14.00
CA ARG A 85 -8.94 24.46 -13.01
C ARG A 85 -10.43 24.45 -13.30
N LEU A 86 -11.03 23.27 -13.22
CA LEU A 86 -12.49 23.10 -13.29
C LEU A 86 -13.10 23.52 -11.94
N HIS A 87 -14.16 24.31 -11.98
CA HIS A 87 -14.79 24.90 -10.80
C HIS A 87 -16.15 24.29 -10.45
N LYS A 88 -16.66 23.38 -11.28
CA LYS A 88 -17.91 22.68 -11.02
C LYS A 88 -17.65 21.22 -10.68
N TYR A 89 -18.50 20.66 -9.85
CA TYR A 89 -18.39 19.29 -9.38
C TYR A 89 -19.72 18.57 -9.54
N LEU A 90 -19.78 17.55 -10.40
CA LEU A 90 -20.97 16.75 -10.65
C LEU A 90 -21.07 15.58 -9.68
N VAL A 91 -22.18 15.51 -8.97
CA VAL A 91 -22.50 14.39 -8.08
C VAL A 91 -23.72 13.65 -8.57
N VAL A 92 -23.59 12.33 -8.71
CA VAL A 92 -24.70 11.43 -8.99
C VAL A 92 -24.81 10.42 -7.83
N ASN A 93 -25.93 10.47 -7.11
CA ASN A 93 -26.22 9.53 -6.02
C ASN A 93 -27.61 8.94 -6.13
N VAL A 94 -27.69 7.67 -6.48
CA VAL A 94 -28.97 6.97 -6.72
C VAL A 94 -29.79 6.83 -5.44
N ALA A 95 -29.14 6.59 -4.29
CA ALA A 95 -29.83 6.39 -3.02
C ALA A 95 -30.58 7.63 -2.53
N LEU A 96 -30.08 8.81 -2.86
CA LEU A 96 -30.71 10.10 -2.53
C LEU A 96 -31.51 10.68 -3.71
N ASN A 97 -31.53 10.01 -4.85
CA ASN A 97 -32.05 10.52 -6.12
C ASN A 97 -31.48 11.89 -6.47
N LEU A 98 -30.15 12.03 -6.29
CA LEU A 98 -29.41 13.25 -6.48
C LEU A 98 -28.64 13.19 -7.79
N ASN A 99 -28.83 14.21 -8.63
CA ASN A 99 -28.01 14.50 -9.80
C ASN A 99 -27.87 16.02 -9.87
N LYS A 100 -26.76 16.53 -9.33
CA LYS A 100 -26.56 17.96 -9.12
C LYS A 100 -25.12 18.36 -9.39
N GLU A 101 -24.94 19.52 -10.03
CA GLU A 101 -23.67 20.22 -10.13
C GLU A 101 -23.55 21.20 -8.97
N TYR A 102 -22.37 21.20 -8.33
CA TYR A 102 -22.00 22.11 -7.25
C TYR A 102 -20.88 23.03 -7.71
N GLU A 103 -20.93 24.28 -7.26
CA GLU A 103 -19.87 25.26 -7.44
C GLU A 103 -18.83 25.10 -6.35
N THR A 104 -17.55 24.93 -6.71
CA THR A 104 -16.48 24.68 -5.74
C THR A 104 -15.63 25.89 -5.39
N GLU A 105 -15.63 26.95 -6.23
CA GLU A 105 -14.77 28.13 -5.99
C GLU A 105 -15.29 29.03 -4.88
N ASN A 106 -16.59 29.26 -4.81
CA ASN A 106 -17.18 30.22 -3.85
C ASN A 106 -17.65 29.57 -2.54
N ASN A 107 -17.51 28.25 -2.42
CA ASN A 107 -18.02 27.49 -1.26
C ASN A 107 -19.49 27.73 -0.92
N ASP A 108 -20.33 28.21 -1.86
CA ASP A 108 -21.72 28.56 -1.56
C ASP A 108 -22.59 27.33 -1.29
N ASP A 109 -22.47 26.29 -2.09
CA ASP A 109 -23.29 25.08 -2.00
C ASP A 109 -22.57 23.89 -1.36
N CYS A 110 -21.25 23.81 -1.49
CA CYS A 110 -20.44 22.72 -0.97
C CYS A 110 -19.06 23.21 -0.54
N VAL A 111 -18.30 22.37 0.12
CA VAL A 111 -16.87 22.57 0.38
C VAL A 111 -16.11 21.41 -0.24
N LEU A 112 -15.11 21.71 -1.06
CA LEU A 112 -14.23 20.74 -1.66
C LEU A 112 -13.19 20.29 -0.63
N ILE A 113 -13.06 18.97 -0.43
CA ILE A 113 -11.99 18.36 0.37
C ILE A 113 -11.01 17.73 -0.62
N GLN A 114 -9.75 18.08 -0.50
CA GLN A 114 -8.68 17.60 -1.36
C GLN A 114 -7.75 16.68 -0.58
N ASN A 115 -7.20 15.66 -1.25
CA ASN A 115 -6.18 14.80 -0.66
C ASN A 115 -4.85 15.55 -0.49
N ASP A 116 -4.47 16.30 -1.50
CA ASP A 116 -3.28 17.12 -1.57
C ASP A 116 -3.56 18.37 -2.42
N SER A 117 -2.55 19.21 -2.62
CA SER A 117 -2.66 20.45 -3.43
C SER A 117 -3.02 20.20 -4.90
N GLU A 118 -2.80 19.00 -5.42
CA GLU A 118 -3.05 18.61 -6.81
C GLU A 118 -4.29 17.74 -6.99
N CYS A 119 -5.07 17.50 -5.93
CA CYS A 119 -6.26 16.61 -5.94
C CYS A 119 -5.96 15.19 -6.42
N GLN A 120 -4.76 14.66 -6.11
CA GLN A 120 -4.36 13.34 -6.61
C GLN A 120 -4.80 12.22 -5.67
N GLY A 121 -5.45 11.21 -6.27
CA GLY A 121 -5.71 9.93 -5.62
C GLY A 121 -4.56 8.95 -5.83
N PHE A 122 -4.43 7.99 -4.93
CA PHE A 122 -3.35 7.00 -4.96
C PHE A 122 -3.74 5.65 -5.57
N LEU A 123 -4.95 5.53 -6.14
CA LEU A 123 -5.40 4.25 -6.69
C LEU A 123 -4.47 3.73 -7.80
N HIS A 124 -3.96 4.61 -8.67
CA HIS A 124 -3.02 4.23 -9.72
C HIS A 124 -1.70 3.73 -9.15
N LEU A 125 -1.21 4.37 -8.09
CA LEU A 125 0.01 3.98 -7.39
C LEU A 125 -0.16 2.61 -6.73
N PHE A 126 -1.25 2.41 -5.98
CA PHE A 126 -1.56 1.13 -5.35
C PHE A 126 -1.82 0.01 -6.36
N SER A 127 -2.41 0.33 -7.51
CA SER A 127 -2.58 -0.63 -8.60
C SER A 127 -1.23 -1.08 -9.16
N LYS A 128 -0.29 -0.16 -9.40
CA LYS A 128 1.06 -0.46 -9.85
C LYS A 128 1.77 -1.43 -8.88
N TYR A 129 1.82 -1.08 -7.60
CA TYR A 129 2.49 -1.91 -6.61
C TYR A 129 1.73 -3.21 -6.31
N GLY A 130 0.41 -3.18 -6.37
CA GLY A 130 -0.43 -4.36 -6.25
C GLY A 130 -0.15 -5.40 -7.33
N VAL A 131 0.02 -4.97 -8.58
CA VAL A 131 0.42 -5.87 -9.69
C VAL A 131 1.80 -6.46 -9.43
N MET A 132 2.79 -5.65 -9.03
CA MET A 132 4.13 -6.13 -8.73
C MET A 132 4.14 -7.16 -7.58
N LEU A 133 3.40 -6.91 -6.51
CA LEU A 133 3.27 -7.84 -5.38
C LEU A 133 2.59 -9.14 -5.81
N ASN A 134 1.55 -9.04 -6.61
CA ASN A 134 0.83 -10.19 -7.14
C ASN A 134 1.74 -11.06 -8.02
N ASP A 135 2.53 -10.46 -8.89
CA ASP A 135 3.47 -11.18 -9.75
C ASP A 135 4.62 -11.83 -8.92
N CYS A 136 5.07 -11.17 -7.85
CA CYS A 136 6.02 -11.76 -6.90
C CYS A 136 5.44 -13.01 -6.22
N GLU A 137 4.18 -12.95 -5.75
CA GLU A 137 3.51 -14.10 -5.12
C GLU A 137 3.32 -15.27 -6.09
N ILE A 138 2.94 -15.00 -7.34
CA ILE A 138 2.84 -16.02 -8.38
C ILE A 138 4.20 -16.69 -8.61
N SER A 139 5.25 -15.88 -8.71
CA SER A 139 6.61 -16.35 -8.95
C SER A 139 7.14 -17.17 -7.76
N LEU A 140 6.90 -16.72 -6.52
CA LEU A 140 7.24 -17.46 -5.31
C LEU A 140 6.50 -18.81 -5.24
N ASN A 141 5.21 -18.83 -5.56
CA ASN A 141 4.43 -20.05 -5.60
C ASN A 141 4.97 -21.01 -6.67
N MET A 142 5.27 -20.51 -7.86
CA MET A 142 5.87 -21.29 -8.94
C MET A 142 7.23 -21.87 -8.53
N LEU A 143 8.14 -21.06 -7.97
CA LEU A 143 9.43 -21.54 -7.48
C LEU A 143 9.31 -22.55 -6.34
N SER A 144 8.32 -22.38 -5.45
CA SER A 144 8.00 -23.34 -4.40
C SER A 144 7.58 -24.70 -4.98
N ILE A 145 6.82 -24.72 -6.07
CA ILE A 145 6.46 -25.94 -6.79
C ILE A 145 7.70 -26.52 -7.49
N LEU A 146 8.46 -25.70 -8.20
CA LEU A 146 9.68 -26.14 -8.92
C LEU A 146 10.75 -26.67 -7.98
N SER A 147 10.84 -26.21 -6.74
CA SER A 147 11.77 -26.75 -5.75
C SER A 147 11.48 -28.21 -5.38
N ARG A 148 10.24 -28.67 -5.59
CA ARG A 148 9.80 -30.06 -5.38
C ARG A 148 9.95 -30.91 -6.64
N ILE A 149 10.05 -30.29 -7.83
CA ILE A 149 10.16 -30.95 -9.13
C ILE A 149 11.52 -30.57 -9.73
N PRO A 150 12.60 -31.24 -9.33
CA PRO A 150 13.96 -30.88 -9.79
C PRO A 150 14.22 -31.22 -11.25
N TYR A 151 13.27 -31.87 -11.94
CA TYR A 151 13.45 -32.38 -13.29
C TYR A 151 12.27 -32.03 -14.20
N LEU A 152 12.58 -31.69 -15.45
CA LEU A 152 11.60 -31.67 -16.53
C LEU A 152 11.35 -33.11 -17.01
N ILE A 153 10.10 -33.52 -17.03
CA ILE A 153 9.70 -34.86 -17.47
C ILE A 153 9.23 -34.76 -18.92
N THR A 154 9.87 -35.49 -19.80
CA THR A 154 9.44 -35.63 -21.20
C THR A 154 9.02 -37.05 -21.49
N SER A 155 7.95 -37.23 -22.24
CA SER A 155 7.35 -38.50 -22.60
C SER A 155 7.11 -38.57 -24.10
N SER A 156 7.24 -39.76 -24.67
CA SER A 156 7.09 -40.01 -26.10
C SER A 156 5.68 -40.49 -26.51
N ASP A 157 4.87 -40.91 -25.54
CA ASP A 157 3.53 -41.41 -25.79
C ASP A 157 2.47 -40.81 -24.84
N GLU A 158 1.19 -40.81 -25.26
CA GLU A 158 0.09 -40.18 -24.50
C GLU A 158 -0.20 -40.87 -23.16
N LYS A 159 -0.02 -42.19 -23.08
CA LYS A 159 -0.25 -42.93 -21.84
C LYS A 159 0.78 -42.59 -20.77
N THR A 160 2.04 -42.52 -21.15
CA THR A 160 3.14 -42.09 -20.27
C THR A 160 2.99 -40.62 -19.89
N LYS A 161 2.50 -39.76 -20.81
CA LYS A 161 2.18 -38.38 -20.52
C LYS A 161 1.09 -38.26 -19.44
N SER A 162 -0.02 -38.99 -19.56
CA SER A 162 -1.09 -39.01 -18.56
C SER A 162 -0.60 -39.45 -17.19
N ASN A 163 0.25 -40.50 -17.12
CA ASN A 163 0.85 -40.96 -15.88
C ASN A 163 1.83 -39.93 -15.29
N ALA A 164 2.59 -39.21 -16.15
CA ALA A 164 3.48 -38.12 -15.71
C ALA A 164 2.68 -36.94 -15.14
N ASP A 165 1.53 -36.60 -15.73
CA ASP A 165 0.65 -35.55 -15.19
C ASP A 165 0.08 -35.95 -13.83
N LEU A 166 -0.32 -37.19 -13.63
CA LEU A 166 -0.76 -37.71 -12.34
C LEU A 166 0.36 -37.65 -11.29
N PHE A 167 1.58 -38.03 -11.68
CA PHE A 167 2.77 -37.96 -10.85
C PHE A 167 3.08 -36.50 -10.42
N LEU A 168 3.11 -35.58 -11.39
CA LEU A 168 3.33 -34.15 -11.12
C LEU A 168 2.23 -33.56 -10.23
N ASN A 169 0.99 -33.94 -10.44
CA ASN A 169 -0.13 -33.51 -9.58
C ASN A 169 0.01 -34.00 -8.13
N LYS A 170 0.47 -35.21 -7.91
CA LYS A 170 0.76 -35.72 -6.57
C LYS A 170 1.90 -34.93 -5.89
N ILE A 171 3.00 -34.68 -6.60
CA ILE A 171 4.09 -33.82 -6.09
C ILE A 171 3.58 -32.42 -5.77
N LYS A 172 2.81 -31.81 -6.68
CA LYS A 172 2.20 -30.49 -6.48
C LYS A 172 1.30 -30.46 -5.24
N ASN A 173 0.58 -31.53 -4.98
CA ASN A 173 -0.28 -31.69 -3.81
C ASN A 173 0.48 -31.99 -2.51
N GLY A 174 1.80 -32.30 -2.59
CA GLY A 174 2.61 -32.60 -1.43
C GLY A 174 2.48 -34.03 -0.91
N ASP A 175 2.08 -34.98 -1.75
CA ASP A 175 2.00 -36.41 -1.38
C ASP A 175 3.42 -36.95 -1.17
N PHE A 176 3.66 -37.54 0.03
CA PHE A 176 4.99 -38.04 0.43
C PHE A 176 5.35 -39.40 -0.16
N SER A 177 4.38 -40.17 -0.62
CA SER A 177 4.62 -41.47 -1.24
C SER A 177 4.07 -41.52 -2.64
N ILE A 178 4.96 -41.69 -3.60
CA ILE A 178 4.60 -41.84 -5.00
C ILE A 178 5.13 -43.21 -5.46
N VAL A 179 4.22 -44.08 -5.77
CA VAL A 179 4.54 -45.43 -6.32
C VAL A 179 4.44 -45.30 -7.84
N GLY A 180 5.56 -45.53 -8.54
CA GLY A 180 5.64 -45.58 -9.99
C GLY A 180 5.96 -47.00 -10.47
N ASP A 181 5.47 -47.35 -11.66
CA ASP A 181 5.86 -48.60 -12.33
C ASP A 181 7.27 -48.47 -12.93
N ASN A 182 8.09 -49.53 -12.91
CA ASN A 182 9.44 -49.51 -13.47
C ASN A 182 9.43 -49.15 -14.97
N ALA A 183 8.46 -49.61 -15.74
CA ALA A 183 8.28 -49.27 -17.13
C ALA A 183 8.02 -47.76 -17.37
N PHE A 184 7.37 -47.10 -16.41
CA PHE A 184 7.15 -45.67 -16.41
C PHE A 184 8.45 -44.89 -16.16
N LEU A 185 9.27 -45.35 -15.20
CA LEU A 185 10.55 -44.70 -14.89
C LEU A 185 11.57 -44.80 -16.00
N GLU A 186 11.59 -45.91 -16.75
CA GLU A 186 12.47 -46.13 -17.91
C GLU A 186 12.05 -45.30 -19.15
N SER A 187 10.76 -44.99 -19.30
CA SER A 187 10.21 -44.24 -20.43
C SER A 187 10.31 -42.72 -20.28
N ILE A 188 10.69 -42.21 -19.10
CA ILE A 188 10.82 -40.82 -18.78
C ILE A 188 12.26 -40.34 -18.97
N LYS A 189 12.43 -39.30 -19.77
CA LYS A 189 13.68 -38.51 -19.80
C LYS A 189 13.56 -37.35 -18.84
N SER A 190 14.41 -37.29 -17.83
CA SER A 190 14.49 -36.19 -16.90
C SER A 190 15.61 -35.22 -17.28
N ILE A 191 15.27 -33.96 -17.44
CA ILE A 191 16.24 -32.87 -17.65
C ILE A 191 16.35 -32.12 -16.32
N PRO A 192 17.53 -32.03 -15.69
CA PRO A 192 17.68 -31.31 -14.44
C PRO A 192 17.41 -29.82 -14.69
N LEU A 193 16.51 -29.24 -13.92
CA LEU A 193 16.31 -27.80 -13.84
C LEU A 193 17.40 -27.22 -12.93
N ASN A 194 18.11 -26.20 -13.39
CA ASN A 194 19.28 -25.63 -12.72
C ASN A 194 19.05 -25.35 -11.23
N ASN A 195 20.06 -25.64 -10.41
CA ASN A 195 20.09 -25.52 -8.94
C ASN A 195 20.09 -24.07 -8.38
N THR A 196 19.62 -23.09 -9.14
CA THR A 196 19.60 -21.68 -8.72
C THR A 196 18.36 -21.28 -7.92
N THR A 197 17.44 -22.21 -7.66
CA THR A 197 16.10 -21.95 -7.09
C THR A 197 16.16 -21.27 -5.72
N ASN A 198 17.10 -21.62 -4.85
CA ASN A 198 17.18 -21.03 -3.50
C ASN A 198 17.57 -19.55 -3.54
N ASN A 199 18.52 -19.16 -4.38
CA ASN A 199 18.89 -17.76 -4.54
C ASN A 199 17.76 -16.95 -5.17
N GLN A 200 17.02 -17.54 -6.10
CA GLN A 200 15.86 -16.89 -6.73
C GLN A 200 14.72 -16.65 -5.74
N ILE A 201 14.45 -17.60 -4.84
CA ILE A 201 13.44 -17.43 -3.78
C ILE A 201 13.83 -16.25 -2.87
N ASN A 202 15.09 -16.20 -2.41
CA ASN A 202 15.57 -15.12 -1.56
C ASN A 202 15.46 -13.75 -2.26
N ASN A 203 15.88 -13.67 -3.51
CA ASN A 203 15.80 -12.45 -4.31
C ASN A 203 14.34 -11.99 -4.50
N LEU A 204 13.39 -12.91 -4.71
CA LEU A 204 11.97 -12.58 -4.81
C LEU A 204 11.37 -12.15 -3.47
N MET A 205 11.80 -12.75 -2.37
CA MET A 205 11.39 -12.30 -1.03
C MET A 205 11.90 -10.88 -0.76
N GLU A 206 13.15 -10.58 -1.12
CA GLU A 206 13.71 -9.25 -1.01
C GLU A 206 12.97 -8.25 -1.91
N LEU A 207 12.69 -8.61 -3.17
CA LEU A 207 11.90 -7.79 -4.08
C LEU A 207 10.50 -7.51 -3.53
N THR A 208 9.85 -8.51 -2.94
CA THR A 208 8.53 -8.35 -2.30
C THR A 208 8.57 -7.34 -1.16
N GLN A 209 9.56 -7.41 -0.30
CA GLN A 209 9.74 -6.45 0.81
C GLN A 209 10.06 -5.04 0.29
N TYR A 210 10.97 -4.94 -0.68
CA TYR A 210 11.28 -3.68 -1.36
C TYR A 210 10.04 -3.05 -1.98
N THR A 211 9.23 -3.84 -2.70
CA THR A 211 8.00 -3.36 -3.33
C THR A 211 6.99 -2.83 -2.32
N LYS A 212 6.82 -3.54 -1.18
CA LYS A 212 5.96 -3.08 -0.08
C LYS A 212 6.46 -1.76 0.51
N ALA A 213 7.75 -1.67 0.81
CA ALA A 213 8.35 -0.45 1.35
C ALA A 213 8.23 0.72 0.37
N SER A 214 8.55 0.50 -0.92
CA SER A 214 8.43 1.52 -1.97
C SER A 214 7.01 2.04 -2.13
N ALA A 215 5.99 1.17 -2.02
CA ALA A 215 4.59 1.58 -2.07
C ALA A 215 4.25 2.58 -0.97
N PHE A 216 4.68 2.31 0.26
CA PHE A 216 4.41 3.20 1.38
C PHE A 216 5.27 4.46 1.36
N ASN A 217 6.54 4.36 0.98
CA ASN A 217 7.42 5.52 0.83
C ASN A 217 6.89 6.49 -0.24
N SER A 218 6.29 5.97 -1.33
CA SER A 218 5.72 6.81 -2.39
C SER A 218 4.53 7.67 -1.95
N ILE A 219 3.92 7.37 -0.80
CA ILE A 219 2.84 8.16 -0.20
C ILE A 219 3.28 8.90 1.08
N GLY A 220 4.58 8.95 1.33
CA GLY A 220 5.15 9.64 2.49
C GLY A 220 5.18 8.82 3.77
N LEU A 221 4.80 7.54 3.74
CA LEU A 221 4.87 6.66 4.90
C LEU A 221 6.26 6.03 4.99
N ASN A 222 6.99 6.33 6.06
CA ASN A 222 8.30 5.72 6.28
C ASN A 222 8.18 4.21 6.48
N ALA A 223 8.52 3.46 5.45
CA ALA A 223 8.64 2.01 5.47
C ALA A 223 10.09 1.64 5.21
N ASN A 224 10.86 1.48 6.29
CA ASN A 224 12.25 1.10 6.18
C ASN A 224 12.37 -0.33 5.66
N TRP A 225 12.91 -0.47 4.44
CA TRP A 225 13.42 -1.72 3.95
C TRP A 225 14.91 -1.57 3.67
N ASN A 226 15.70 -2.38 4.33
CA ASN A 226 17.14 -2.37 4.19
C ASN A 226 17.61 -3.64 3.50
N SER A 227 18.10 -3.52 2.26
CA SER A 227 18.76 -4.62 1.54
C SER A 227 20.15 -4.92 2.09
N LYS A 228 20.74 -3.95 2.78
CA LYS A 228 22.03 -4.12 3.43
C LYS A 228 21.84 -4.81 4.78
N ARG A 229 22.47 -5.95 4.96
CA ARG A 229 22.58 -6.63 6.27
C ARG A 229 23.44 -5.85 7.28
N GLU A 230 23.97 -4.72 6.87
CA GLU A 230 24.76 -3.80 7.69
C GLU A 230 23.86 -2.78 8.39
N ARG A 231 24.27 -2.33 9.55
CA ARG A 231 23.56 -1.29 10.31
C ARG A 231 23.48 -0.02 9.47
N LEU A 232 22.26 0.51 9.28
CA LEU A 232 22.07 1.82 8.67
C LEU A 232 22.81 2.86 9.49
N ASN A 233 23.58 3.71 8.81
CA ASN A 233 24.07 4.93 9.40
C ASN A 233 22.89 5.86 9.65
N GLN A 234 22.92 6.51 10.80
CA GLN A 234 21.83 7.36 11.29
C GLN A 234 21.51 8.52 10.34
N SER A 235 22.53 9.07 9.69
CA SER A 235 22.37 10.08 8.64
C SER A 235 21.56 9.60 7.42
N GLU A 236 21.62 8.32 7.07
CA GLU A 236 20.81 7.73 5.99
C GLU A 236 19.33 7.58 6.39
N ILE A 237 19.06 7.35 7.68
CA ILE A 237 17.69 7.26 8.21
C ILE A 237 17.06 8.65 8.21
N SER A 238 17.74 9.68 8.73
CA SER A 238 17.23 11.05 8.78
C SER A 238 16.97 11.63 7.39
N LEU A 239 17.89 11.47 6.44
CA LEU A 239 17.72 11.92 5.07
C LEU A 239 16.50 11.27 4.37
N ASN A 240 16.20 10.02 4.69
CA ASN A 240 15.05 9.33 4.13
C ASN A 240 13.75 9.84 4.75
N GLU A 241 13.74 10.17 6.02
CA GLU A 241 12.60 10.75 6.75
C GLU A 241 12.29 12.18 6.29
N ASP A 242 13.28 13.02 6.13
CA ASP A 242 13.16 14.41 5.67
C ASP A 242 12.52 14.50 4.27
N SER A 243 12.73 13.49 3.43
CA SER A 243 12.15 13.46 2.07
C SER A 243 10.66 13.06 2.03
N LEU A 244 10.16 12.38 3.05
CA LEU A 244 8.78 11.83 3.09
C LEU A 244 7.80 12.75 3.82
N THR A 245 8.27 13.49 4.80
CA THR A 245 7.47 14.39 5.64
C THR A 245 6.66 15.41 4.84
N PRO A 246 7.21 16.10 3.81
CA PRO A 246 6.49 17.14 3.08
C PRO A 246 5.19 16.67 2.42
N LEU A 247 5.12 15.42 1.97
CA LEU A 247 3.91 14.89 1.34
C LEU A 247 2.78 14.72 2.36
N ILE A 248 3.09 14.17 3.53
CA ILE A 248 2.09 14.00 4.61
C ILE A 248 1.63 15.35 5.15
N GLU A 249 2.54 16.32 5.28
CA GLU A 249 2.21 17.68 5.70
C GLU A 249 1.28 18.35 4.70
N ASN A 250 1.52 18.24 3.39
CA ASN A 250 0.65 18.75 2.34
C ASN A 250 -0.76 18.10 2.42
N MET A 251 -0.82 16.79 2.62
CA MET A 251 -2.09 16.08 2.78
C MET A 251 -2.85 16.55 4.03
N LEU A 252 -2.17 16.74 5.16
CA LEU A 252 -2.77 17.25 6.38
C LEU A 252 -3.22 18.70 6.23
N TYR A 253 -2.40 19.54 5.60
CA TYR A 253 -2.71 20.95 5.33
C TYR A 253 -3.98 21.09 4.49
N SER A 254 -4.08 20.34 3.38
CA SER A 254 -5.27 20.36 2.51
C SER A 254 -6.54 19.97 3.26
N ARG A 255 -6.45 18.94 4.14
CA ARG A 255 -7.56 18.54 5.01
C ARG A 255 -7.94 19.62 6.01
N LYS A 256 -6.96 20.26 6.66
CA LYS A 256 -7.22 21.33 7.64
C LYS A 256 -7.90 22.51 7.01
N GLN A 257 -7.44 22.97 5.85
CA GLN A 257 -8.07 24.08 5.10
C GLN A 257 -9.54 23.77 4.77
N ALA A 258 -9.81 22.55 4.26
CA ALA A 258 -11.18 22.16 3.95
C ALA A 258 -12.06 22.09 5.21
N ILE A 259 -11.54 21.56 6.32
CA ILE A 259 -12.28 21.47 7.59
C ILE A 259 -12.54 22.87 8.18
N GLU A 260 -11.62 23.80 8.09
CA GLU A 260 -11.84 25.20 8.48
C GLU A 260 -12.99 25.82 7.68
N SER A 261 -12.97 25.68 6.36
CA SER A 261 -14.07 26.16 5.49
C SER A 261 -15.41 25.48 5.80
N ILE A 262 -15.42 24.19 6.15
CA ILE A 262 -16.63 23.46 6.58
C ILE A 262 -17.15 24.01 7.89
N ASN A 263 -16.29 24.24 8.87
CA ASN A 263 -16.65 24.76 10.18
C ASN A 263 -17.22 26.18 10.09
N GLU A 264 -16.59 27.06 9.29
CA GLU A 264 -17.08 28.42 9.06
C GLU A 264 -18.44 28.43 8.38
N LYS A 265 -18.62 27.61 7.35
CA LYS A 265 -19.85 27.59 6.55
C LYS A 265 -21.05 27.01 7.29
N TYR A 266 -20.84 25.93 8.02
CA TYR A 266 -21.92 25.13 8.61
C TYR A 266 -22.03 25.25 10.12
N ASP A 267 -21.26 26.11 10.76
CA ASP A 267 -21.16 26.29 12.22
C ASP A 267 -20.89 24.95 12.93
N LEU A 268 -19.93 24.21 12.38
CA LEU A 268 -19.47 22.93 12.92
C LEU A 268 -18.14 23.11 13.66
N ASN A 269 -17.72 22.09 14.39
CA ASN A 269 -16.48 22.14 15.15
C ASN A 269 -15.68 20.85 14.93
N ILE A 270 -15.48 20.52 13.65
CA ILE A 270 -14.71 19.33 13.22
C ILE A 270 -13.22 19.64 13.39
N GLU A 271 -12.48 18.67 13.85
CA GLU A 271 -11.02 18.73 13.96
C GLU A 271 -10.41 17.59 13.15
N VAL A 272 -9.29 17.84 12.48
CA VAL A 272 -8.50 16.81 11.78
C VAL A 272 -7.03 16.95 12.17
N ASP A 273 -6.39 15.81 12.42
CA ASP A 273 -4.97 15.76 12.75
C ASP A 273 -4.38 14.38 12.40
N LEU A 274 -3.06 14.24 12.45
CA LEU A 274 -2.42 12.94 12.36
C LEU A 274 -2.89 12.05 13.52
N SER A 275 -3.01 10.75 13.26
CA SER A 275 -3.39 9.81 14.31
C SER A 275 -2.31 9.70 15.39
N ASN A 276 -2.70 9.37 16.61
CA ASN A 276 -1.78 9.29 17.75
C ASN A 276 -0.62 8.31 17.53
N VAL A 277 -0.83 7.25 16.78
CA VAL A 277 0.23 6.27 16.44
C VAL A 277 1.33 6.93 15.61
N TRP A 278 0.96 7.81 14.70
CA TRP A 278 1.90 8.55 13.86
C TRP A 278 2.63 9.63 14.66
N LYS A 279 1.93 10.34 15.54
CA LYS A 279 2.52 11.36 16.43
C LYS A 279 3.52 10.76 17.42
N GLN A 280 3.21 9.61 18.00
CA GLN A 280 4.13 8.91 18.90
C GLN A 280 5.39 8.48 18.18
N LYS A 281 5.25 7.92 16.98
CA LYS A 281 6.40 7.51 16.17
C LYS A 281 7.27 8.69 15.77
N GLU A 282 6.68 9.82 15.39
CA GLU A 282 7.39 11.07 15.10
C GLU A 282 8.13 11.61 16.35
N GLN A 283 7.51 11.54 17.52
CA GLN A 283 8.15 11.94 18.79
C GLN A 283 9.29 11.00 19.19
N GLU A 284 9.12 9.69 19.06
CA GLU A 284 10.17 8.69 19.32
C GLU A 284 11.40 8.92 18.42
N ILE A 285 11.16 9.24 17.16
CA ILE A 285 12.22 9.56 16.20
C ILE A 285 12.94 10.86 16.60
N LYS A 286 12.21 11.94 16.88
CA LYS A 286 12.78 13.23 17.31
C LYS A 286 13.60 13.08 18.59
N THR A 287 13.11 12.29 19.55
CA THR A 287 13.85 12.03 20.80
C THR A 287 15.12 11.23 20.54
N SER A 288 15.06 10.23 19.66
CA SER A 288 16.23 9.42 19.30
C SER A 288 17.29 10.25 18.58
N ILE A 289 16.91 11.21 17.75
CA ILE A 289 17.83 12.12 17.07
C ILE A 289 18.51 13.06 18.11
N ALA A 290 17.73 13.67 18.99
CA ALA A 290 18.24 14.54 20.03
C ALA A 290 19.24 13.83 20.97
N ASP A 291 18.92 12.60 21.38
CA ASP A 291 19.82 11.77 22.23
C ASP A 291 21.15 11.46 21.55
N LEU A 292 21.21 11.54 20.26
CA LEU A 292 22.42 11.21 19.49
C LEU A 292 23.23 12.45 19.16
N GLU A 293 22.60 13.57 18.88
CA GLU A 293 23.26 14.88 18.78
C GLU A 293 23.97 15.22 20.11
N ASP A 294 23.35 14.92 21.26
CA ASP A 294 23.95 15.09 22.58
C ASP A 294 25.16 14.17 22.79
N LYS A 295 25.14 12.95 22.25
CA LYS A 295 26.29 12.03 22.34
C LYS A 295 27.45 12.43 21.43
N GLU A 296 27.17 12.94 20.23
CA GLU A 296 28.22 13.45 19.32
C GLU A 296 28.87 14.70 19.90
N ASN A 297 28.09 15.64 20.43
CA ASN A 297 28.59 16.84 21.05
C ASN A 297 29.44 16.55 22.30
N ASN A 298 29.11 15.51 23.08
CA ASN A 298 29.90 15.07 24.23
C ASN A 298 31.21 14.39 23.83
N ASN A 299 31.21 13.57 22.78
CA ASN A 299 32.42 12.94 22.24
C ASN A 299 33.39 13.95 21.63
N ASP A 300 32.90 14.99 20.96
CA ASP A 300 33.73 16.08 20.41
C ASP A 300 34.34 16.95 21.53
N SER A 301 33.64 17.10 22.64
CA SER A 301 34.17 17.81 23.80
C SER A 301 35.22 17.01 24.57
N GLU A 302 35.10 15.69 24.67
CA GLU A 302 36.12 14.82 25.27
C GLU A 302 37.37 14.70 24.38
N ASN A 303 37.24 14.64 23.06
CA ASN A 303 38.39 14.64 22.16
C ASN A 303 39.16 15.96 22.18
N LYS A 304 38.52 17.11 22.30
CA LYS A 304 39.19 18.41 22.42
C LYS A 304 39.92 18.58 23.75
N GLN A 305 39.43 18.00 24.84
CA GLN A 305 40.13 17.98 26.14
C GLN A 305 41.31 17.00 26.16
N GLY A 306 41.27 15.94 25.35
CA GLY A 306 42.40 15.00 25.18
C GLY A 306 43.58 15.62 24.43
N GLU A 307 43.34 16.44 23.40
CA GLU A 307 44.38 17.11 22.61
C GLU A 307 45.06 18.29 23.36
N GLU A 308 44.35 18.95 24.29
CA GLU A 308 44.95 19.99 25.12
C GLU A 308 45.90 19.44 26.23
N ASN A 309 45.70 18.19 26.64
CA ASN A 309 46.54 17.57 27.69
C ASN A 309 47.80 16.86 27.15
N GLU A 310 47.91 16.62 25.84
CA GLU A 310 49.12 16.06 25.21
C GLU A 310 50.17 17.15 24.80
N ASN A 311 49.82 18.43 24.88
CA ASN A 311 50.70 19.56 24.50
C ASN A 311 51.26 20.38 25.69
N VAL A 312 51.33 19.79 26.91
CA VAL A 312 51.95 20.42 28.08
C VAL A 312 53.22 19.69 28.50
#